data_fc701dc61799be73f5a1517a3aa3ed36
#
_entry.id   fc701dc61799be73f5a1517a3aa3ed36
#
_cell.length_a   1.000
_cell.length_b   1.000
_cell.length_c   1.000
_cell.angle_alpha   90.00
_cell.angle_beta   90.00
_cell.angle_gamma   90.00
#
_symmetry.space_group_name_H-M   'P 1'
#
loop_
_entity.id
_entity.type
_entity.pdbx_description
1 polymer ?
#
loop_
_entity_poly.entity_id
_entity_poly.type
_entity_poly.pdbx_seq_one_letter_code
_entity_poly.pdbx_strand_id
1 'polypeptide(L)'
;MKAYVEGMREAGAEGEVVKLREKNIQNCVGCFTCWTKTPGVCFLDDDMNRELLDKWLASDLAVYATPLYNYGLNATMKAFIERTLPSLQPYFEIDENGRMYHPVRSKVPAAALLSVAGMPDESHFQPLSAHFNYMFSSPGRKLIAVML
;
A
#
# COMPACT_ATOMS: atom_id res chain seq x y z
N MET A 1 -11.41 -11.15 -6.47
CA MET A 1 -11.84 -10.12 -5.49
C MET A 1 -13.16 -10.47 -4.80
N LYS A 2 -14.28 -10.77 -5.49
CA LYS A 2 -15.56 -11.09 -4.83
C LYS A 2 -15.41 -12.27 -3.85
N ALA A 3 -14.93 -13.42 -4.29
CA ALA A 3 -14.72 -14.59 -3.45
C ALA A 3 -13.82 -14.31 -2.23
N TYR A 4 -12.78 -13.49 -2.40
CA TYR A 4 -11.93 -13.07 -1.29
C TYR A 4 -12.71 -12.29 -0.22
N VAL A 5 -13.53 -11.32 -0.65
CA VAL A 5 -14.36 -10.50 0.26
C VAL A 5 -15.43 -11.35 0.95
N GLU A 6 -16.02 -12.28 0.22
CA GLU A 6 -17.00 -13.22 0.78
C GLU A 6 -16.35 -14.10 1.87
N GLY A 7 -15.19 -14.69 1.59
CA GLY A 7 -14.46 -15.49 2.59
C GLY A 7 -14.02 -14.67 3.82
N MET A 8 -13.62 -13.42 3.64
CA MET A 8 -13.32 -12.53 4.78
C MET A 8 -14.56 -12.31 5.66
N ARG A 9 -15.72 -12.05 5.05
CA ARG A 9 -16.99 -11.84 5.78
C ARG A 9 -17.46 -13.10 6.50
N GLU A 10 -17.34 -14.25 5.86
CA GLU A 10 -17.62 -15.56 6.48
C GLU A 10 -16.74 -15.82 7.71
N ALA A 11 -15.50 -15.32 7.68
CA ALA A 11 -14.57 -15.37 8.81
C ALA A 11 -14.83 -14.27 9.86
N GLY A 12 -15.90 -13.48 9.73
CA GLY A 12 -16.27 -12.43 10.69
C GLY A 12 -15.55 -11.11 10.53
N ALA A 13 -14.83 -10.87 9.41
CA ALA A 13 -14.19 -9.60 9.14
C ALA A 13 -15.15 -8.62 8.46
N GLU A 14 -15.10 -7.36 8.86
CA GLU A 14 -15.71 -6.26 8.13
C GLU A 14 -14.75 -5.72 7.06
N GLY A 15 -15.25 -5.50 5.84
CA GLY A 15 -14.40 -5.04 4.75
C GLY A 15 -15.12 -4.14 3.75
N GLU A 16 -14.43 -3.09 3.33
CA GLU A 16 -14.84 -2.20 2.24
C GLU A 16 -13.97 -2.46 0.99
N VAL A 17 -14.58 -2.45 -0.18
CA VAL A 17 -13.85 -2.54 -1.46
C VAL A 17 -13.78 -1.16 -2.09
N VAL A 18 -12.58 -0.61 -2.15
CA VAL A 18 -12.30 0.65 -2.82
C VAL A 18 -11.81 0.39 -4.25
N LYS A 19 -12.54 0.85 -5.24
CA LYS A 19 -12.13 0.76 -6.65
C LYS A 19 -11.31 1.99 -7.01
N LEU A 20 -10.00 1.89 -6.95
CA LEU A 20 -9.10 3.03 -7.19
C LEU A 20 -9.30 3.71 -8.55
N ARG A 21 -9.74 2.98 -9.58
CA ARG A 21 -10.04 3.55 -10.91
C ARG A 21 -11.21 4.56 -10.91
N GLU A 22 -12.05 4.54 -9.88
CA GLU A 22 -13.20 5.43 -9.70
C GLU A 22 -12.85 6.63 -8.82
N LYS A 23 -11.60 6.73 -8.39
CA LYS A 23 -11.07 7.77 -7.50
C LYS A 23 -10.12 8.70 -8.24
N ASN A 24 -10.15 9.96 -7.86
CA ASN A 24 -9.17 10.95 -8.31
C ASN A 24 -7.95 10.90 -7.39
N ILE A 25 -6.88 10.24 -7.84
CA ILE A 25 -5.61 10.12 -7.12
C ILE A 25 -4.51 10.75 -7.99
N GLN A 26 -4.05 11.93 -7.61
CA GLN A 26 -2.92 12.59 -8.27
C GLN A 26 -1.60 11.89 -7.90
N ASN A 27 -0.65 11.87 -8.81
CA ASN A 27 0.68 11.32 -8.57
C ASN A 27 1.43 12.12 -7.50
N CYS A 28 2.24 11.45 -6.69
CA CYS A 28 3.15 12.13 -5.78
C CYS A 28 4.18 12.93 -6.59
N VAL A 29 4.33 14.22 -6.28
CA VAL A 29 5.30 15.12 -6.96
C VAL A 29 6.62 15.26 -6.20
N GLY A 30 6.83 14.52 -5.14
CA GLY A 30 8.08 14.51 -4.38
C GLY A 30 8.41 15.84 -3.68
N CYS A 31 7.41 16.65 -3.35
CA CYS A 31 7.63 17.96 -2.75
C CYS A 31 7.98 17.92 -1.25
N PHE A 32 7.79 16.79 -0.60
CA PHE A 32 8.02 16.55 0.84
C PHE A 32 7.30 17.52 1.79
N THR A 33 6.26 18.21 1.33
CA THR A 33 5.43 19.09 2.18
C THR A 33 4.83 18.33 3.36
N CYS A 34 4.40 17.08 3.14
CA CYS A 34 3.89 16.18 4.16
C CYS A 34 4.93 15.73 5.21
N TRP A 35 6.18 16.06 5.04
CA TRP A 35 7.26 15.85 6.01
C TRP A 35 7.75 17.13 6.67
N THR A 36 7.60 18.27 6.00
CA THR A 36 8.21 19.54 6.42
C THR A 36 7.20 20.56 6.90
N LYS A 37 6.25 20.97 6.05
CA LYS A 37 5.30 22.07 6.35
C LYS A 37 4.03 21.57 7.02
N THR A 38 3.52 20.43 6.59
CA THR A 38 2.27 19.82 7.10
C THR A 38 2.51 18.35 7.47
N PRO A 39 3.29 18.05 8.53
CA PRO A 39 3.66 16.68 8.87
C PRO A 39 2.45 15.74 8.98
N GLY A 40 2.46 14.69 8.18
CA GLY A 40 1.36 13.71 8.12
C GLY A 40 0.24 14.06 7.14
N VAL A 41 0.23 15.25 6.53
CA VAL A 41 -0.84 15.69 5.62
C VAL A 41 -0.26 16.07 4.26
N CYS A 42 -0.79 15.49 3.17
CA CYS A 42 -0.43 15.88 1.82
C CYS A 42 -1.13 17.20 1.45
N PHE A 43 -0.47 18.05 0.65
CA PHE A 43 -1.05 19.30 0.18
C PHE A 43 -1.96 19.14 -1.04
N LEU A 44 -1.86 18.02 -1.76
CA LEU A 44 -2.68 17.76 -2.95
C LEU A 44 -4.14 17.54 -2.55
N ASP A 45 -5.03 18.31 -3.13
CA ASP A 45 -6.47 18.24 -2.85
C ASP A 45 -7.15 17.25 -3.81
N ASP A 46 -7.23 15.98 -3.37
CA ASP A 46 -7.82 14.86 -4.12
C ASP A 46 -8.41 13.81 -3.16
N ASP A 47 -8.93 12.71 -3.71
CA ASP A 47 -9.58 11.67 -2.91
C ASP A 47 -8.59 10.96 -1.97
N MET A 48 -7.30 10.95 -2.29
CA MET A 48 -6.30 10.37 -1.39
C MET A 48 -6.21 11.16 -0.08
N ASN A 49 -6.20 12.49 -0.16
CA ASN A 49 -6.09 13.36 1.00
C ASN A 49 -7.42 13.56 1.74
N ARG A 50 -8.55 13.49 1.01
CA ARG A 50 -9.88 13.71 1.60
C ARG A 50 -10.46 12.48 2.29
N GLU A 51 -10.06 11.27 1.85
CA GLU A 51 -10.76 10.03 2.24
C GLU A 51 -9.82 8.83 2.40
N LEU A 52 -9.00 8.55 1.37
CA LEU A 52 -8.39 7.23 1.24
C LEU A 52 -7.25 6.98 2.22
N LEU A 53 -6.46 8.01 2.54
CA LEU A 53 -5.35 7.87 3.49
C LEU A 53 -5.88 7.57 4.89
N ASP A 54 -6.91 8.28 5.33
CA ASP A 54 -7.51 8.07 6.65
C ASP A 54 -8.18 6.69 6.75
N LYS A 55 -8.92 6.27 5.72
CA LYS A 55 -9.49 4.92 5.66
C LYS A 55 -8.41 3.84 5.72
N TRP A 56 -7.33 4.03 4.98
CA TRP A 56 -6.21 3.10 4.99
C TRP A 56 -5.54 3.04 6.36
N LEU A 57 -5.28 4.17 7.01
CA LEU A 57 -4.69 4.22 8.35
C LEU A 57 -5.61 3.62 9.44
N ALA A 58 -6.94 3.74 9.28
CA ALA A 58 -7.91 3.19 10.21
C ALA A 58 -8.10 1.67 10.07
N SER A 59 -7.66 1.06 8.98
CA SER A 59 -7.85 -0.37 8.74
C SER A 59 -6.81 -1.21 9.49
N ASP A 60 -7.17 -2.45 9.82
CA ASP A 60 -6.23 -3.44 10.37
C ASP A 60 -5.46 -4.17 9.27
N LEU A 61 -6.11 -4.34 8.11
CA LEU A 61 -5.57 -5.03 6.94
C LEU A 61 -5.92 -4.27 5.66
N ALA A 62 -4.91 -3.99 4.84
CA ALA A 62 -5.07 -3.49 3.48
C ALA A 62 -4.74 -4.59 2.47
N VAL A 63 -5.71 -4.97 1.64
CA VAL A 63 -5.51 -5.94 0.56
C VAL A 63 -5.28 -5.18 -0.74
N TYR A 64 -4.08 -5.28 -1.26
CA TYR A 64 -3.67 -4.65 -2.52
C TYR A 64 -3.98 -5.59 -3.68
N ALA A 65 -5.14 -5.40 -4.29
CA ALA A 65 -5.57 -6.19 -5.45
C ALA A 65 -5.23 -5.47 -6.74
N THR A 66 -4.29 -6.03 -7.51
CA THR A 66 -3.77 -5.41 -8.73
C THR A 66 -3.51 -6.46 -9.81
N PRO A 67 -3.81 -6.18 -11.10
CA PRO A 67 -3.26 -7.00 -12.17
C PRO A 67 -1.75 -6.81 -12.23
N LEU A 68 -1.05 -7.85 -12.71
CA LEU A 68 0.37 -7.75 -13.01
C LEU A 68 0.55 -7.02 -14.35
N TYR A 69 1.01 -5.78 -14.33
CA TYR A 69 1.34 -5.00 -15.52
C TYR A 69 2.84 -4.69 -15.57
N ASN A 70 3.50 -5.06 -16.67
CA ASN A 70 4.95 -4.90 -16.81
C ASN A 70 5.74 -5.42 -15.59
N TYR A 71 5.38 -6.62 -15.12
CA TYR A 71 5.99 -7.28 -13.95
C TYR A 71 5.83 -6.53 -12.62
N GLY A 72 4.94 -5.56 -12.55
CA GLY A 72 4.73 -4.71 -11.37
C GLY A 72 3.27 -4.30 -11.15
N LEU A 73 3.11 -3.30 -10.32
CA LEU A 73 1.82 -2.66 -10.03
C LEU A 73 1.28 -1.91 -11.25
N ASN A 74 -0.04 -1.86 -11.40
CA ASN A 74 -0.64 -0.89 -12.31
C ASN A 74 -0.42 0.55 -11.78
N ALA A 75 -0.50 1.53 -12.69
CA ALA A 75 -0.20 2.93 -12.40
C ALA A 75 -1.04 3.50 -11.24
N THR A 76 -2.33 3.20 -11.20
CA THR A 76 -3.23 3.73 -10.17
C THR A 76 -2.90 3.17 -8.78
N MET A 77 -2.57 1.87 -8.67
CA MET A 77 -2.14 1.28 -7.41
C MET A 77 -0.78 1.85 -6.97
N LYS A 78 0.13 2.07 -7.92
CA LYS A 78 1.43 2.70 -7.62
C LYS A 78 1.24 4.14 -7.11
N ALA A 79 0.38 4.94 -7.75
CA ALA A 79 0.04 6.27 -7.27
C ALA A 79 -0.53 6.25 -5.85
N PHE A 80 -1.48 5.34 -5.56
CA PHE A 80 -2.02 5.15 -4.21
C PHE A 80 -0.91 4.88 -3.19
N ILE A 81 -0.02 3.93 -3.47
CA ILE A 81 1.08 3.57 -2.56
C ILE A 81 2.03 4.76 -2.33
N GLU A 82 2.43 5.47 -3.38
CA GLU A 82 3.29 6.65 -3.25
C GLU A 82 2.66 7.74 -2.38
N ARG A 83 1.34 7.87 -2.44
CA ARG A 83 0.57 8.85 -1.67
C ARG A 83 0.33 8.42 -0.22
N THR A 84 0.82 7.25 0.24
CA THR A 84 0.90 6.89 1.67
C THR A 84 2.12 7.49 2.37
N LEU A 85 3.00 8.20 1.66
CA LEU A 85 4.19 8.85 2.21
C LEU A 85 3.94 9.69 3.48
N PRO A 86 2.79 10.39 3.66
CA PRO A 86 2.49 11.12 4.89
C PRO A 86 2.49 10.24 6.15
N SER A 87 2.28 8.93 6.03
CA SER A 87 2.31 7.98 7.15
C SER A 87 3.71 7.69 7.69
N LEU A 88 4.76 8.21 7.04
CA LEU A 88 6.16 7.95 7.39
C LEU A 88 6.82 9.17 8.03
N GLN A 89 7.83 8.93 8.85
CA GLN A 89 8.71 9.95 9.40
C GLN A 89 9.78 10.38 8.37
N PRO A 90 10.25 11.64 8.41
CA PRO A 90 11.25 12.15 7.46
C PRO A 90 12.68 11.70 7.75
N TYR A 91 12.94 11.13 8.91
CA TYR A 91 14.26 10.66 9.32
C TYR A 91 14.41 9.15 9.08
N PHE A 92 15.64 8.67 9.14
CA PHE A 92 15.98 7.26 9.00
C PHE A 92 16.27 6.62 10.36
N GLU A 93 15.90 5.36 10.48
CA GLU A 93 16.36 4.44 11.49
C GLU A 93 17.06 3.25 10.83
N ILE A 94 17.78 2.45 11.61
CA ILE A 94 18.48 1.25 11.14
C ILE A 94 17.88 0.06 11.86
N ASP A 95 17.43 -0.96 11.11
CA ASP A 95 16.92 -2.19 11.69
C ASP A 95 18.05 -3.13 12.17
N GLU A 96 17.67 -4.24 12.79
CA GLU A 96 18.60 -5.26 13.31
C GLU A 96 19.52 -5.89 12.24
N ASN A 97 19.13 -5.78 10.97
CA ASN A 97 19.89 -6.27 9.82
C ASN A 97 20.78 -5.18 9.18
N GLY A 98 20.85 -3.99 9.78
CA GLY A 98 21.63 -2.86 9.26
C GLY A 98 20.96 -2.11 8.12
N ARG A 99 19.66 -2.34 7.84
CA ARG A 99 18.93 -1.71 6.75
C ARG A 99 18.31 -0.38 7.21
N MET A 100 18.55 0.68 6.45
CA MET A 100 17.93 1.99 6.67
C MET A 100 16.47 1.98 6.23
N TYR A 101 15.60 2.57 7.02
CA TYR A 101 14.18 2.73 6.72
C TYR A 101 13.59 4.02 7.31
N HIS A 102 12.45 4.47 6.79
CA HIS A 102 11.65 5.52 7.40
C HIS A 102 10.64 4.90 8.38
N PRO A 103 10.68 5.26 9.67
CA PRO A 103 9.70 4.76 10.62
C PRO A 103 8.29 5.23 10.28
N VAL A 104 7.29 4.45 10.68
CA VAL A 104 5.89 4.88 10.58
C VAL A 104 5.57 5.93 11.65
N ARG A 105 4.69 6.90 11.33
CA ARG A 105 4.23 7.91 12.30
C ARG A 105 3.28 7.33 13.34
N SER A 106 2.50 6.35 12.93
CA SER A 106 1.48 5.67 13.74
C SER A 106 1.31 4.24 13.23
N LYS A 107 0.39 3.48 13.81
CA LYS A 107 0.00 2.18 13.27
C LYS A 107 -0.40 2.34 11.80
N VAL A 108 0.11 1.48 10.94
CA VAL A 108 -0.33 1.27 9.56
C VAL A 108 -0.91 -0.14 9.42
N PRO A 109 -1.82 -0.37 8.46
CA PRO A 109 -2.41 -1.70 8.28
C PRO A 109 -1.37 -2.75 7.92
N ALA A 110 -1.61 -3.99 8.33
CA ALA A 110 -0.96 -5.13 7.71
C ALA A 110 -1.32 -5.18 6.22
N ALA A 111 -0.45 -5.76 5.41
CA ALA A 111 -0.65 -5.84 3.97
C ALA A 111 -0.90 -7.28 3.51
N ALA A 112 -1.75 -7.44 2.51
CA ALA A 112 -1.83 -8.63 1.68
C ALA A 112 -1.82 -8.21 0.21
N LEU A 113 -1.07 -8.96 -0.61
CA LEU A 113 -1.06 -8.79 -2.06
C LEU A 113 -1.98 -9.84 -2.69
N LEU A 114 -2.86 -9.39 -3.58
CA LEU A 114 -3.64 -10.24 -4.47
C LEU A 114 -3.38 -9.82 -5.91
N SER A 115 -2.78 -10.69 -6.71
CA SER A 115 -2.47 -10.36 -8.10
C SER A 115 -2.89 -11.46 -9.07
N VAL A 116 -3.12 -11.07 -10.31
CA VAL A 116 -3.40 -11.97 -11.43
C VAL A 116 -2.63 -11.54 -12.65
N ALA A 117 -2.21 -12.51 -13.47
CA ALA A 117 -1.56 -12.28 -14.76
C ALA A 117 -2.26 -13.07 -15.87
N GLY A 118 -2.09 -12.62 -17.09
CA GLY A 118 -2.55 -13.35 -18.29
C GLY A 118 -1.61 -14.47 -18.75
N MET A 119 -0.44 -14.61 -18.13
CA MET A 119 0.57 -15.61 -18.46
C MET A 119 0.63 -16.69 -17.38
N PRO A 120 0.80 -17.97 -17.74
CA PRO A 120 0.76 -19.07 -16.77
C PRO A 120 2.05 -19.27 -15.96
N ASP A 121 3.12 -18.54 -16.28
CA ASP A 121 4.41 -18.68 -15.61
C ASP A 121 4.44 -17.82 -14.33
N GLU A 122 4.44 -18.48 -13.19
CA GLU A 122 4.48 -17.85 -11.86
C GLU A 122 5.74 -17.02 -11.63
N SER A 123 6.85 -17.28 -12.33
CA SER A 123 8.10 -16.51 -12.20
C SER A 123 7.92 -15.02 -12.52
N HIS A 124 6.93 -14.69 -13.35
CA HIS A 124 6.60 -13.31 -13.71
C HIS A 124 6.15 -12.46 -12.53
N PHE A 125 5.66 -13.06 -11.45
CA PHE A 125 5.27 -12.35 -10.23
C PHE A 125 6.44 -12.03 -9.29
N GLN A 126 7.63 -12.60 -9.52
CA GLN A 126 8.77 -12.41 -8.63
C GLN A 126 9.13 -10.92 -8.39
N PRO A 127 9.17 -10.04 -9.41
CA PRO A 127 9.48 -8.62 -9.18
C PRO A 127 8.42 -7.92 -8.32
N LEU A 128 7.13 -8.21 -8.55
CA LEU A 128 6.03 -7.66 -7.75
C LEU A 128 6.07 -8.17 -6.32
N SER A 129 6.28 -9.47 -6.13
CA SER A 129 6.40 -10.08 -4.79
C SER A 129 7.61 -9.53 -4.03
N ALA A 130 8.75 -9.38 -4.69
CA ALA A 130 9.95 -8.78 -4.12
C ALA A 130 9.71 -7.33 -3.69
N HIS A 131 9.00 -6.55 -4.51
CA HIS A 131 8.61 -5.17 -4.16
C HIS A 131 7.80 -5.13 -2.86
N PHE A 132 6.76 -5.97 -2.73
CA PHE A 132 5.93 -6.00 -1.53
C PHE A 132 6.71 -6.49 -0.31
N ASN A 133 7.49 -7.56 -0.45
CA ASN A 133 8.35 -8.05 0.61
C ASN A 133 9.29 -6.95 1.11
N TYR A 134 9.95 -6.22 0.20
CA TYR A 134 10.85 -5.14 0.58
C TYR A 134 10.10 -3.98 1.27
N MET A 135 8.96 -3.57 0.72
CA MET A 135 8.16 -2.44 1.23
C MET A 135 7.60 -2.70 2.63
N PHE A 136 7.23 -3.95 2.94
CA PHE A 136 6.60 -4.33 4.21
C PHE A 136 7.52 -5.09 5.18
N SER A 137 8.83 -5.17 4.92
CA SER A 137 9.80 -5.80 5.81
C SER A 137 10.39 -4.88 6.87
N SER A 138 10.09 -3.57 6.83
CA SER A 138 10.58 -2.61 7.83
C SER A 138 9.79 -2.71 9.14
N PRO A 139 10.39 -2.42 10.30
CA PRO A 139 9.69 -2.35 11.57
C PRO A 139 8.43 -1.48 11.50
N GLY A 140 7.37 -1.91 12.15
CA GLY A 140 6.06 -1.27 12.12
C GLY A 140 5.21 -1.58 10.88
N ARG A 141 5.71 -2.41 9.95
CA ARG A 141 4.98 -2.88 8.76
C ARG A 141 4.96 -4.41 8.72
N LYS A 142 3.94 -4.98 8.09
CA LYS A 142 3.81 -6.43 7.99
C LYS A 142 3.12 -6.84 6.69
N LEU A 143 3.76 -7.70 5.91
CA LEU A 143 3.12 -8.46 4.84
C LEU A 143 2.67 -9.81 5.40
N ILE A 144 1.37 -10.09 5.31
CA ILE A 144 0.79 -11.32 5.88
C ILE A 144 0.46 -12.38 4.85
N ALA A 145 0.25 -11.97 3.59
CA ALA A 145 -0.06 -12.90 2.50
C ALA A 145 0.34 -12.35 1.13
N VAL A 146 0.72 -13.26 0.24
CA VAL A 146 0.88 -13.02 -1.20
C VAL A 146 0.09 -14.12 -1.92
N MET A 147 -0.90 -13.72 -2.70
CA MET A 147 -1.81 -14.58 -3.46
C MET A 147 -1.69 -14.22 -4.93
N LEU A 148 -1.28 -15.17 -5.77
CA LEU A 148 -0.93 -14.98 -7.18
C LEU A 148 -1.78 -15.87 -8.08
#